data_c4d56b498baed1f7780c102f1db4b826
#
_entry.id   c4d56b498baed1f7780c102f1db4b826
#
_cell.length_a   1.000
_cell.length_b   1.000
_cell.length_c   1.000
_cell.angle_alpha   90.00
_cell.angle_beta   90.00
_cell.angle_gamma   90.00
#
_symmetry.space_group_name_H-M   'P 1'
#
loop_
_entity.id
_entity.type
_entity.pdbx_description
1 polymer ?
#
loop_
_entity_poly.entity_id
_entity_poly.type
_entity_poly.pdbx_seq_one_letter_code
_entity_poly.pdbx_strand_id
1 'polypeptide(L)'
;MSLLKSSTYAINKKNKANGLDLLADINDKTVATAFFDPQYRGVLDKLKYGNEGQARGKARCELTQMDEDTIVNFIKEIDRVLKDSGHLFLWVDKFHLCQGVLDWLTDTNLNLVDMVVWDKGKIGMGYRTRRKSEYLVVLQKSPVRAKGCWSDHGIPDVWEEKTPKVHPHSKPIELQKRLIAATTQDGDYVLDPASGGYSVYEACKALSRDFIGGDIEYGED
;
A
#
# COMPACT_ATOMS: atom_id res chain seq x y z
N MET A 1 19.30 -10.83 11.72
CA MET A 1 18.07 -11.56 12.13
C MET A 1 17.38 -12.00 10.84
N SER A 2 16.86 -13.23 10.76
CA SER A 2 16.10 -13.68 9.57
C SER A 2 14.83 -12.83 9.41
N LEU A 3 14.39 -12.56 8.17
CA LEU A 3 13.12 -11.89 7.91
C LEU A 3 11.94 -12.78 8.33
N LEU A 4 11.95 -14.03 7.88
CA LEU A 4 10.85 -14.98 8.05
C LEU A 4 11.10 -15.95 9.20
N LYS A 5 10.04 -16.34 9.89
CA LYS A 5 10.03 -17.35 10.97
C LYS A 5 10.02 -18.76 10.39
N SER A 6 9.43 -18.94 9.20
CA SER A 6 9.31 -20.23 8.53
C SER A 6 9.78 -20.13 7.07
N SER A 7 9.70 -21.25 6.34
CA SER A 7 9.96 -21.32 4.90
C SER A 7 8.68 -21.34 4.04
N THR A 8 7.55 -20.96 4.62
CA THR A 8 6.25 -20.98 3.93
C THR A 8 6.21 -19.97 2.79
N TYR A 9 6.80 -18.79 3.00
CA TYR A 9 6.83 -17.71 2.01
C TYR A 9 8.25 -17.47 1.52
N ALA A 10 8.37 -16.90 0.32
CA ALA A 10 9.66 -16.66 -0.32
C ALA A 10 9.88 -15.16 -0.58
N ILE A 11 11.10 -14.71 -0.30
CA ILE A 11 11.56 -13.35 -0.62
C ILE A 11 11.72 -13.26 -2.14
N ASN A 12 11.42 -12.09 -2.71
CA ASN A 12 11.52 -11.80 -4.14
C ASN A 12 10.64 -12.72 -5.01
N LYS A 13 9.49 -13.14 -4.46
CA LYS A 13 8.44 -13.92 -5.14
C LYS A 13 7.08 -13.26 -4.97
N LYS A 14 6.18 -13.60 -5.87
CA LYS A 14 4.75 -13.23 -5.82
C LYS A 14 4.00 -14.29 -5.04
N ASN A 15 4.09 -14.27 -3.72
CA ASN A 15 3.48 -15.30 -2.89
C ASN A 15 1.95 -15.29 -3.00
N LYS A 16 1.34 -16.46 -3.17
CA LYS A 16 -0.10 -16.62 -3.01
C LYS A 16 -0.40 -16.78 -1.52
N ALA A 17 -0.89 -15.73 -0.90
CA ALA A 17 -0.99 -15.67 0.55
C ALA A 17 -2.13 -14.76 1.03
N ASN A 18 -2.74 -15.12 2.16
CA ASN A 18 -3.46 -14.15 2.97
C ASN A 18 -2.42 -13.21 3.61
N GLY A 19 -2.61 -11.90 3.47
CA GLY A 19 -1.64 -10.92 3.96
C GLY A 19 -1.42 -10.94 5.47
N LEU A 20 -2.44 -11.27 6.27
CA LEU A 20 -2.27 -11.39 7.73
C LEU A 20 -1.47 -12.65 8.10
N ASP A 21 -1.65 -13.76 7.40
CA ASP A 21 -0.86 -14.97 7.60
C ASP A 21 0.61 -14.74 7.20
N LEU A 22 0.84 -14.04 6.09
CA LEU A 22 2.18 -13.63 5.68
C LEU A 22 2.82 -12.72 6.74
N LEU A 23 2.11 -11.70 7.23
CA LEU A 23 2.60 -10.81 8.28
C LEU A 23 2.95 -11.56 9.56
N ALA A 24 2.13 -12.54 9.97
CA ALA A 24 2.39 -13.37 11.14
C ALA A 24 3.70 -14.17 11.05
N ASP A 25 4.14 -14.53 9.84
CA ASP A 25 5.42 -15.23 9.59
C ASP A 25 6.64 -14.29 9.55
N ILE A 26 6.45 -12.97 9.49
CA ILE A 26 7.54 -12.00 9.50
C ILE A 26 7.97 -11.69 10.93
N ASN A 27 9.28 -11.64 11.17
CA ASN A 27 9.86 -11.27 12.46
C ASN A 27 9.69 -9.76 12.73
N ASP A 28 9.58 -9.41 14.01
CA ASP A 28 9.43 -8.02 14.44
C ASP A 28 10.63 -7.17 14.01
N LYS A 29 10.37 -5.92 13.64
CA LYS A 29 11.40 -4.90 13.35
C LYS A 29 12.41 -5.32 12.28
N THR A 30 11.96 -6.02 11.24
CA THR A 30 12.83 -6.48 10.14
C THR A 30 12.61 -5.73 8.83
N VAL A 31 11.45 -5.12 8.63
CA VAL A 31 11.05 -4.42 7.41
C VAL A 31 11.40 -2.93 7.50
N ALA A 32 12.04 -2.37 6.49
CA ALA A 32 12.35 -0.93 6.45
C ALA A 32 11.17 -0.09 5.96
N THR A 33 10.46 -0.60 4.95
CA THR A 33 9.38 0.13 4.29
C THR A 33 8.25 -0.82 3.90
N ALA A 34 7.02 -0.40 4.14
CA ALA A 34 5.81 -1.11 3.76
C ALA A 34 4.90 -0.23 2.89
N PHE A 35 4.23 -0.87 1.94
CA PHE A 35 3.10 -0.31 1.21
C PHE A 35 1.85 -1.07 1.59
N PHE A 36 0.71 -0.38 1.64
CA PHE A 36 -0.57 -1.01 1.90
C PHE A 36 -1.69 -0.27 1.17
N ASP A 37 -2.43 -1.01 0.33
CA ASP A 37 -3.61 -0.54 -0.39
C ASP A 37 -4.81 -1.39 0.02
N PRO A 38 -5.49 -1.07 1.14
CA PRO A 38 -6.60 -1.88 1.61
C PRO A 38 -7.79 -1.84 0.64
N GLN A 39 -8.40 -3.00 0.39
CA GLN A 39 -9.64 -3.13 -0.39
C GLN A 39 -10.84 -2.71 0.46
N TYR A 40 -10.94 -1.43 0.78
CA TYR A 40 -12.06 -0.91 1.57
C TYR A 40 -13.30 -0.63 0.72
N ARG A 41 -14.48 -0.69 1.33
CA ARG A 41 -15.72 -0.26 0.70
C ARG A 41 -15.71 1.24 0.42
N GLY A 42 -15.72 1.61 -0.86
CA GLY A 42 -15.92 2.99 -1.25
C GLY A 42 -17.38 3.43 -1.08
N VAL A 43 -17.59 4.72 -0.80
CA VAL A 43 -18.93 5.33 -0.78
C VAL A 43 -19.70 5.07 -2.08
N LEU A 44 -18.99 4.87 -3.20
CA LEU A 44 -19.58 4.59 -4.50
C LEU A 44 -20.13 3.17 -4.64
N ASP A 45 -19.70 2.21 -3.82
CA ASP A 45 -20.19 0.83 -3.85
C ASP A 45 -21.60 0.72 -3.27
N LYS A 46 -22.03 1.71 -2.49
CA LYS A 46 -23.40 1.86 -1.95
C LYS A 46 -24.38 2.56 -2.90
N LEU A 47 -23.88 3.17 -3.99
CA LEU A 47 -24.69 3.94 -4.93
C LEU A 47 -25.02 3.08 -6.17
N LYS A 48 -26.31 2.73 -6.33
CA LYS A 48 -26.83 2.18 -7.58
C LYS A 48 -26.83 3.29 -8.64
N TYR A 49 -25.89 3.26 -9.55
CA TYR A 49 -25.90 4.15 -10.73
C TYR A 49 -26.87 3.60 -11.77
N GLY A 50 -27.85 4.40 -12.14
CA GLY A 50 -29.04 3.99 -12.90
C GLY A 50 -28.83 3.49 -14.32
N ASN A 51 -27.63 3.49 -14.92
CA ASN A 51 -27.39 3.02 -16.29
C ASN A 51 -26.05 2.29 -16.50
N GLU A 52 -25.34 1.96 -15.44
CA GLU A 52 -24.18 1.07 -15.58
C GLU A 52 -24.70 -0.36 -15.63
N GLY A 53 -24.57 -1.01 -16.79
CA GLY A 53 -25.05 -2.37 -17.00
C GLY A 53 -24.49 -3.33 -15.94
N GLN A 54 -25.27 -4.35 -15.60
CA GLN A 54 -24.98 -5.36 -14.55
C GLN A 54 -23.55 -5.97 -14.63
N ALA A 55 -22.92 -5.95 -15.83
CA ALA A 55 -21.56 -6.45 -16.05
C ALA A 55 -20.47 -5.59 -15.40
N ARG A 56 -20.64 -4.26 -15.27
CA ARG A 56 -19.64 -3.39 -14.61
C ARG A 56 -19.75 -3.39 -13.10
N GLY A 57 -20.95 -3.58 -12.57
CA GLY A 57 -21.18 -3.73 -11.14
C GLY A 57 -20.61 -5.06 -10.59
N LYS A 58 -20.74 -6.16 -11.36
CA LYS A 58 -20.21 -7.47 -10.96
C LYS A 58 -18.69 -7.50 -10.80
N ALA A 59 -17.94 -6.95 -11.76
CA ALA A 59 -16.48 -6.96 -11.72
C ALA A 59 -15.88 -6.15 -10.54
N ARG A 60 -16.64 -5.21 -9.96
CA ARG A 60 -16.20 -4.44 -8.77
C ARG A 60 -16.61 -5.05 -7.45
N CYS A 61 -17.64 -5.91 -7.46
CA CYS A 61 -18.14 -6.60 -6.27
C CYS A 61 -17.46 -7.94 -6.00
N GLU A 62 -16.63 -8.44 -6.90
CA GLU A 62 -15.98 -9.75 -6.79
C GLU A 62 -14.71 -9.73 -5.92
N LEU A 63 -14.10 -8.56 -5.69
CA LEU A 63 -12.96 -8.45 -4.78
C LEU A 63 -13.44 -8.51 -3.33
N THR A 64 -12.87 -9.40 -2.55
CA THR A 64 -13.10 -9.50 -1.11
C THR A 64 -12.73 -8.17 -0.45
N GLN A 65 -13.72 -7.48 0.09
CA GLN A 65 -13.51 -6.19 0.75
C GLN A 65 -13.08 -6.40 2.19
N MET A 66 -12.14 -5.58 2.63
CA MET A 66 -11.73 -5.51 4.03
C MET A 66 -12.69 -4.63 4.81
N ASP A 67 -13.14 -5.07 5.97
CA ASP A 67 -13.78 -4.22 6.95
C ASP A 67 -12.74 -3.40 7.73
N GLU A 68 -13.20 -2.44 8.52
CA GLU A 68 -12.29 -1.56 9.27
C GLU A 68 -11.44 -2.32 10.28
N ASP A 69 -11.98 -3.33 10.94
CA ASP A 69 -11.26 -4.16 11.91
C ASP A 69 -10.11 -4.92 11.21
N THR A 70 -10.36 -5.44 10.02
CA THR A 70 -9.33 -6.09 9.20
C THR A 70 -8.24 -5.09 8.81
N ILE A 71 -8.59 -3.89 8.37
CA ILE A 71 -7.62 -2.84 8.02
C ILE A 71 -6.76 -2.47 9.22
N VAL A 72 -7.37 -2.25 10.39
CA VAL A 72 -6.68 -1.95 11.64
C VAL A 72 -5.71 -3.09 12.02
N ASN A 73 -6.13 -4.35 11.87
CA ASN A 73 -5.27 -5.50 12.14
C ASN A 73 -4.05 -5.53 11.20
N PHE A 74 -4.24 -5.27 9.90
CA PHE A 74 -3.11 -5.14 8.96
C PHE A 74 -2.14 -4.04 9.40
N ILE A 75 -2.65 -2.86 9.77
CA ILE A 75 -1.83 -1.72 10.18
C ILE A 75 -1.04 -2.04 11.45
N LYS A 76 -1.66 -2.69 12.45
CA LYS A 76 -0.99 -3.13 13.68
C LYS A 76 0.14 -4.14 13.39
N GLU A 77 -0.12 -5.12 12.54
CA GLU A 77 0.89 -6.10 12.16
C GLU A 77 2.02 -5.47 11.32
N ILE A 78 1.69 -4.51 10.43
CA ILE A 78 2.71 -3.73 9.71
C ILE A 78 3.55 -2.92 10.70
N ASP A 79 2.94 -2.24 11.67
CA ASP A 79 3.70 -1.54 12.73
C ASP A 79 4.65 -2.49 13.47
N ARG A 80 4.19 -3.68 13.84
CA ARG A 80 5.02 -4.70 14.52
C ARG A 80 6.28 -5.03 13.72
N VAL A 81 6.14 -5.31 12.42
CA VAL A 81 7.25 -5.78 11.57
C VAL A 81 8.16 -4.65 11.08
N LEU A 82 7.70 -3.40 11.07
CA LEU A 82 8.52 -2.25 10.71
C LEU A 82 9.66 -2.02 11.70
N LYS A 83 10.85 -1.73 11.17
CA LYS A 83 12.00 -1.22 11.94
C LYS A 83 11.62 0.10 12.62
N ASP A 84 12.35 0.45 13.67
CA ASP A 84 12.27 1.78 14.26
C ASP A 84 12.59 2.85 13.19
N SER A 85 11.76 3.88 13.10
CA SER A 85 11.77 4.90 12.05
C SER A 85 11.47 4.39 10.63
N GLY A 86 11.00 3.16 10.47
CA GLY A 86 10.52 2.61 9.21
C GLY A 86 9.23 3.29 8.73
N HIS A 87 8.93 3.19 7.44
CA HIS A 87 7.80 3.90 6.83
C HIS A 87 6.69 2.95 6.39
N LEU A 88 5.44 3.40 6.55
CA LEU A 88 4.26 2.82 5.91
C LEU A 88 3.68 3.84 4.93
N PHE A 89 3.57 3.45 3.67
CA PHE A 89 2.89 4.17 2.61
C PHE A 89 1.48 3.59 2.45
N LEU A 90 0.48 4.31 2.97
CA LEU A 90 -0.91 3.87 3.03
C LEU A 90 -1.74 4.56 1.95
N TRP A 91 -2.26 3.78 0.98
CA TRP A 91 -3.18 4.30 -0.01
C TRP A 91 -4.58 4.48 0.54
N VAL A 92 -5.16 5.64 0.29
CA VAL A 92 -6.54 5.95 0.72
C VAL A 92 -7.28 6.75 -0.34
N ASP A 93 -8.60 6.67 -0.32
CA ASP A 93 -9.42 7.58 -1.10
C ASP A 93 -9.76 8.86 -0.30
N LYS A 94 -10.30 9.84 -1.00
CA LYS A 94 -10.65 11.13 -0.38
C LYS A 94 -11.68 11.03 0.74
N PHE A 95 -12.51 10.01 0.76
CA PHE A 95 -13.55 9.88 1.78
C PHE A 95 -12.96 9.37 3.09
N HIS A 96 -12.12 8.34 3.01
CA HIS A 96 -11.37 7.85 4.19
C HIS A 96 -10.42 8.93 4.72
N LEU A 97 -9.77 9.68 3.82
CA LEU A 97 -8.94 10.83 4.22
C LEU A 97 -9.75 11.88 5.01
N CYS A 98 -10.98 12.20 4.57
CA CYS A 98 -11.84 13.16 5.25
C CYS A 98 -12.52 12.61 6.51
N GLN A 99 -12.76 11.31 6.60
CA GLN A 99 -13.37 10.67 7.76
C GLN A 99 -12.38 10.47 8.91
N GLY A 100 -11.10 10.38 8.59
CA GLY A 100 -10.03 10.28 9.56
C GLY A 100 -9.28 8.95 9.47
N VAL A 101 -8.14 8.97 8.80
CA VAL A 101 -7.18 7.84 8.77
C VAL A 101 -6.57 7.59 10.15
N LEU A 102 -6.54 8.62 11.01
CA LEU A 102 -5.88 8.56 12.31
C LEU A 102 -6.52 7.54 13.27
N ASP A 103 -7.82 7.27 13.11
CA ASP A 103 -8.51 6.24 13.93
C ASP A 103 -7.95 4.84 13.67
N TRP A 104 -7.46 4.58 12.46
CA TRP A 104 -6.80 3.31 12.11
C TRP A 104 -5.42 3.12 12.74
N LEU A 105 -4.81 4.21 13.24
CA LEU A 105 -3.48 4.21 13.86
C LEU A 105 -3.53 4.01 15.38
N THR A 106 -4.73 3.93 15.95
CA THR A 106 -4.91 3.70 17.38
C THR A 106 -4.20 2.41 17.80
N ASP A 107 -3.50 2.46 18.92
CA ASP A 107 -2.68 1.35 19.45
C ASP A 107 -1.50 0.95 18.55
N THR A 108 -0.98 1.86 17.73
CA THR A 108 0.27 1.69 16.97
C THR A 108 1.31 2.74 17.36
N ASN A 109 2.55 2.56 16.90
CA ASN A 109 3.64 3.53 17.02
C ASN A 109 3.81 4.37 15.74
N LEU A 110 2.83 4.30 14.84
CA LEU A 110 2.85 5.02 13.57
C LEU A 110 2.40 6.47 13.75
N ASN A 111 3.09 7.38 13.11
CA ASN A 111 2.79 8.81 13.12
C ASN A 111 2.63 9.31 11.69
N LEU A 112 1.63 10.13 11.46
CA LEU A 112 1.46 10.83 10.20
C LEU A 112 2.59 11.86 10.05
N VAL A 113 3.39 11.74 8.98
CA VAL A 113 4.53 12.63 8.73
C VAL A 113 4.40 13.40 7.42
N ASP A 114 3.67 12.87 6.43
CA ASP A 114 3.46 13.55 5.14
C ASP A 114 2.31 12.92 4.36
N MET A 115 1.99 13.48 3.18
CA MET A 115 1.02 12.94 2.24
C MET A 115 1.41 13.30 0.80
N VAL A 116 1.29 12.35 -0.12
CA VAL A 116 1.46 12.58 -1.55
C VAL A 116 0.12 12.41 -2.27
N VAL A 117 -0.25 13.37 -3.09
CA VAL A 117 -1.41 13.30 -3.98
C VAL A 117 -0.97 12.73 -5.32
N TRP A 118 -1.42 11.52 -5.66
CA TRP A 118 -1.19 11.00 -7.00
C TRP A 118 -2.22 11.54 -7.98
N ASP A 119 -1.79 12.38 -8.92
CA ASP A 119 -2.56 12.80 -10.09
C ASP A 119 -2.41 11.74 -11.20
N LYS A 120 -3.51 11.06 -11.54
CA LYS A 120 -3.52 9.99 -12.55
C LYS A 120 -3.37 10.49 -13.99
N GLY A 121 -3.27 11.79 -14.22
CA GLY A 121 -3.20 12.40 -15.54
C GLY A 121 -4.46 12.19 -16.40
N LYS A 122 -5.54 11.64 -15.82
CA LYS A 122 -6.82 11.39 -16.51
C LYS A 122 -8.00 11.56 -15.57
N ILE A 123 -9.13 12.00 -16.12
CA ILE A 123 -10.37 12.16 -15.38
C ILE A 123 -11.13 10.82 -15.34
N GLY A 124 -11.41 10.33 -14.14
CA GLY A 124 -12.24 9.16 -13.90
C GLY A 124 -13.71 9.50 -13.63
N MET A 125 -14.50 8.47 -13.34
CA MET A 125 -15.92 8.63 -12.98
C MET A 125 -16.08 9.30 -11.61
N GLY A 126 -17.20 9.98 -11.41
CA GLY A 126 -17.56 10.58 -10.12
C GLY A 126 -18.97 11.14 -10.15
N TYR A 127 -19.66 11.13 -9.02
CA TYR A 127 -21.05 11.57 -8.94
C TYR A 127 -21.20 13.11 -9.00
N ARG A 128 -20.33 13.84 -8.30
CA ARG A 128 -20.28 15.32 -8.34
C ARG A 128 -19.02 15.79 -9.04
N THR A 129 -17.86 15.55 -8.40
CA THR A 129 -16.56 15.87 -8.99
C THR A 129 -15.98 14.63 -9.66
N ARG A 130 -15.24 14.81 -10.72
CA ARG A 130 -14.53 13.73 -11.41
C ARG A 130 -13.28 13.32 -10.62
N ARG A 131 -13.07 12.02 -10.48
CA ARG A 131 -11.90 11.49 -9.78
C ARG A 131 -10.66 11.59 -10.67
N LYS A 132 -9.68 12.35 -10.23
CA LYS A 132 -8.39 12.49 -10.91
C LYS A 132 -7.24 12.02 -10.03
N SER A 133 -7.43 12.00 -8.72
CA SER A 133 -6.39 11.71 -7.72
C SER A 133 -6.72 10.52 -6.82
N GLU A 134 -5.66 9.94 -6.27
CA GLU A 134 -5.63 9.11 -5.06
C GLU A 134 -4.60 9.69 -4.09
N TYR A 135 -4.65 9.26 -2.85
CA TYR A 135 -3.85 9.84 -1.78
C TYR A 135 -2.98 8.77 -1.15
N LEU A 136 -1.71 9.09 -0.97
CA LEU A 136 -0.74 8.24 -0.30
C LEU A 136 -0.35 8.90 1.01
N VAL A 137 -0.87 8.41 2.11
CA VAL A 137 -0.52 8.87 3.45
C VAL A 137 0.84 8.28 3.83
N VAL A 138 1.76 9.15 4.25
CA VAL A 138 3.10 8.74 4.68
C VAL A 138 3.12 8.67 6.19
N LEU A 139 3.31 7.47 6.70
CA LEU A 139 3.38 7.16 8.12
C LEU A 139 4.79 6.72 8.48
N GLN A 140 5.27 7.13 9.65
CA GLN A 140 6.55 6.70 10.18
C GLN A 140 6.42 6.11 11.58
N LYS A 141 7.03 4.97 11.80
CA LYS A 141 7.12 4.37 13.13
C LYS A 141 8.05 5.19 14.03
N SER A 142 7.68 5.34 15.28
CA SER A 142 8.53 6.02 16.28
C SER A 142 9.91 5.35 16.41
N PRO A 143 11.00 6.13 16.64
CA PRO A 143 11.04 7.59 16.73
C PRO A 143 10.95 8.26 15.36
N VAL A 144 10.14 9.33 15.25
CA VAL A 144 10.00 10.08 14.01
C VAL A 144 11.25 10.89 13.73
N ARG A 145 11.83 10.71 12.54
CA ARG A 145 13.00 11.46 12.06
C ARG A 145 13.15 11.35 10.54
N ALA A 146 13.61 12.40 9.87
CA ALA A 146 13.97 12.35 8.46
C ALA A 146 15.44 11.93 8.27
N LYS A 147 16.34 12.44 9.10
CA LYS A 147 17.79 12.19 8.99
C LYS A 147 18.11 10.68 9.10
N GLY A 148 18.69 10.13 8.03
CA GLY A 148 19.10 8.73 7.95
C GLY A 148 17.97 7.74 7.64
N CYS A 149 16.73 8.25 7.43
CA CYS A 149 15.56 7.42 7.11
C CYS A 149 14.83 7.92 5.87
N TRP A 150 15.17 9.10 5.38
CA TRP A 150 14.63 9.70 4.16
C TRP A 150 15.76 10.40 3.41
N SER A 151 16.07 10.00 2.17
CA SER A 151 17.21 10.49 1.42
C SER A 151 16.85 11.36 0.20
N ASP A 152 15.60 11.33 -0.28
CA ASP A 152 15.15 12.11 -1.45
C ASP A 152 14.17 13.23 -1.05
N HIS A 153 14.70 14.43 -0.85
CA HIS A 153 13.91 15.62 -0.54
C HIS A 153 13.30 16.31 -1.78
N GLY A 154 13.46 15.72 -2.97
CA GLY A 154 12.93 16.24 -4.22
C GLY A 154 11.63 15.56 -4.68
N ILE A 155 11.00 14.72 -3.85
CA ILE A 155 9.71 14.12 -4.17
C ILE A 155 8.63 15.19 -3.94
N PRO A 156 7.86 15.60 -4.98
CA PRO A 156 6.79 16.58 -4.80
C PRO A 156 5.58 15.93 -4.09
N ASP A 157 4.83 16.74 -3.37
CA ASP A 157 3.58 16.35 -2.71
C ASP A 157 2.41 16.12 -3.68
N VAL A 158 2.55 16.55 -4.94
CA VAL A 158 1.65 16.21 -6.04
C VAL A 158 2.45 15.52 -7.14
N TRP A 159 2.21 14.22 -7.31
CA TRP A 159 2.89 13.37 -8.30
C TRP A 159 1.98 13.07 -9.48
N GLU A 160 2.37 13.48 -10.69
CA GLU A 160 1.64 13.11 -11.90
C GLU A 160 2.28 11.89 -12.57
N GLU A 161 1.51 10.80 -12.67
CA GLU A 161 1.95 9.59 -13.37
C GLU A 161 0.75 8.86 -13.97
N LYS A 162 0.85 8.51 -15.25
CA LYS A 162 -0.14 7.67 -15.94
C LYS A 162 0.28 6.20 -15.84
N THR A 163 -0.56 5.39 -15.22
CA THR A 163 -0.33 3.94 -15.17
C THR A 163 -0.76 3.26 -16.46
N PRO A 164 0.02 2.28 -16.96
CA PRO A 164 -0.41 1.43 -18.06
C PRO A 164 -1.67 0.63 -17.66
N LYS A 165 -2.51 0.29 -18.64
CA LYS A 165 -3.76 -0.46 -18.42
C LYS A 165 -3.51 -1.97 -18.24
N VAL A 166 -2.51 -2.37 -17.50
CA VAL A 166 -2.18 -3.78 -17.28
C VAL A 166 -3.07 -4.39 -16.20
N HIS A 167 -3.34 -3.65 -15.14
CA HIS A 167 -4.22 -4.04 -14.04
C HIS A 167 -5.15 -2.87 -13.68
N PRO A 168 -6.45 -3.13 -13.36
CA PRO A 168 -7.42 -2.06 -13.06
C PRO A 168 -7.01 -1.12 -11.92
N HIS A 169 -6.24 -1.63 -10.96
CA HIS A 169 -5.81 -0.93 -9.74
C HIS A 169 -4.30 -0.70 -9.69
N SER A 170 -3.60 -0.69 -10.85
CA SER A 170 -2.16 -0.41 -10.90
C SER A 170 -1.83 0.92 -10.25
N LYS A 171 -0.88 0.91 -9.33
CA LYS A 171 -0.34 2.10 -8.67
C LYS A 171 0.85 2.68 -9.46
N PRO A 172 1.24 3.95 -9.23
CA PRO A 172 2.33 4.62 -9.95
C PRO A 172 3.68 4.02 -9.59
N ILE A 173 4.31 3.30 -10.52
CA ILE A 173 5.54 2.55 -10.27
C ILE A 173 6.74 3.49 -10.05
N GLU A 174 6.82 4.59 -10.78
CA GLU A 174 7.94 5.53 -10.64
C GLU A 174 7.89 6.26 -9.29
N LEU A 175 6.70 6.63 -8.80
CA LEU A 175 6.54 7.13 -7.43
C LEU A 175 6.99 6.08 -6.41
N GLN A 176 6.55 4.83 -6.56
CA GLN A 176 6.92 3.75 -5.64
C GLN A 176 8.45 3.53 -5.64
N LYS A 177 9.11 3.55 -6.80
CA LYS A 177 10.57 3.47 -6.90
C LYS A 177 11.26 4.59 -6.13
N ARG A 178 10.82 5.83 -6.30
CA ARG A 178 11.42 6.96 -5.58
C ARG A 178 11.25 6.84 -4.07
N LEU A 179 10.06 6.46 -3.60
CA LEU A 179 9.78 6.27 -2.19
C LEU A 179 10.61 5.13 -1.59
N ILE A 180 10.72 3.99 -2.30
CA ILE A 180 11.57 2.87 -1.89
C ILE A 180 13.04 3.32 -1.81
N ALA A 181 13.56 3.97 -2.85
CA ALA A 181 14.94 4.45 -2.85
C ALA A 181 15.20 5.47 -1.73
N ALA A 182 14.21 6.33 -1.43
CA ALA A 182 14.32 7.34 -0.37
C ALA A 182 14.37 6.75 1.05
N THR A 183 13.75 5.58 1.25
CA THR A 183 13.52 5.00 2.60
C THR A 183 14.23 3.69 2.86
N THR A 184 14.98 3.16 1.88
CA THR A 184 15.68 1.87 2.01
C THR A 184 17.14 1.95 1.55
N GLN A 185 17.95 1.06 2.09
CA GLN A 185 19.33 0.79 1.69
C GLN A 185 19.46 -0.64 1.16
N ASP A 186 20.65 -1.01 0.64
CA ASP A 186 20.93 -2.37 0.21
C ASP A 186 20.78 -3.36 1.37
N GLY A 187 20.06 -4.47 1.10
CA GLY A 187 19.73 -5.47 2.10
C GLY A 187 18.52 -5.15 2.98
N ASP A 188 17.84 -4.01 2.75
CA ASP A 188 16.56 -3.72 3.39
C ASP A 188 15.39 -4.42 2.69
N TYR A 189 14.41 -4.82 3.50
CA TYR A 189 13.17 -5.45 3.02
C TYR A 189 12.06 -4.43 2.82
N VAL A 190 11.35 -4.57 1.69
CA VAL A 190 10.13 -3.84 1.35
C VAL A 190 8.96 -4.80 1.41
N LEU A 191 7.91 -4.41 2.11
CA LEU A 191 6.70 -5.22 2.33
C LEU A 191 5.50 -4.67 1.56
N ASP A 192 4.71 -5.58 0.97
CA ASP A 192 3.36 -5.29 0.47
C ASP A 192 2.45 -6.51 0.74
N PRO A 193 1.70 -6.52 1.86
CA PRO A 193 0.91 -7.69 2.26
C PRO A 193 -0.41 -7.84 1.49
N ALA A 194 -0.76 -6.90 0.61
CA ALA A 194 -1.96 -6.93 -0.24
C ALA A 194 -1.60 -6.43 -1.64
N SER A 195 -0.68 -7.14 -2.28
CA SER A 195 0.09 -6.68 -3.45
C SER A 195 -0.73 -6.47 -4.72
N GLY A 196 -1.93 -7.06 -4.84
CA GLY A 196 -2.76 -6.96 -6.04
C GLY A 196 -1.97 -7.18 -7.32
N GLY A 197 -1.80 -6.13 -8.12
CA GLY A 197 -1.02 -6.18 -9.36
C GLY A 197 0.50 -6.20 -9.20
N TYR A 198 1.04 -6.33 -7.99
CA TYR A 198 2.48 -6.43 -7.69
C TYR A 198 3.34 -5.24 -8.17
N SER A 199 2.80 -4.04 -8.18
CA SER A 199 3.54 -2.84 -8.59
C SER A 199 4.75 -2.55 -7.70
N VAL A 200 4.63 -2.79 -6.38
CA VAL A 200 5.73 -2.65 -5.42
C VAL A 200 6.84 -3.68 -5.70
N TYR A 201 6.47 -4.93 -6.02
CA TYR A 201 7.43 -5.96 -6.44
C TYR A 201 8.25 -5.53 -7.66
N GLU A 202 7.57 -5.02 -8.70
CA GLU A 202 8.26 -4.54 -9.91
C GLU A 202 9.17 -3.33 -9.62
N ALA A 203 8.74 -2.44 -8.72
CA ALA A 203 9.59 -1.33 -8.26
C ALA A 203 10.82 -1.82 -7.51
N CYS A 204 10.68 -2.78 -6.59
CA CYS A 204 11.79 -3.39 -5.86
C CYS A 204 12.78 -4.09 -6.78
N LYS A 205 12.27 -4.88 -7.74
CA LYS A 205 13.09 -5.57 -8.73
C LYS A 205 13.95 -4.59 -9.55
N ALA A 206 13.35 -3.46 -9.97
CA ALA A 206 14.07 -2.44 -10.73
C ALA A 206 15.18 -1.75 -9.92
N LEU A 207 15.06 -1.72 -8.59
CA LEU A 207 16.00 -1.10 -7.66
C LEU A 207 16.96 -2.10 -6.99
N SER A 208 16.84 -3.40 -7.32
CA SER A 208 17.57 -4.48 -6.63
C SER A 208 17.34 -4.43 -5.11
N ARG A 209 16.11 -4.20 -4.68
CA ARG A 209 15.67 -4.27 -3.27
C ARG A 209 14.94 -5.57 -3.01
N ASP A 210 15.10 -6.08 -1.78
CA ASP A 210 14.41 -7.31 -1.38
C ASP A 210 12.94 -7.02 -1.07
N PHE A 211 12.07 -7.83 -1.69
CA PHE A 211 10.63 -7.73 -1.55
C PHE A 211 10.06 -8.92 -0.78
N ILE A 212 9.11 -8.65 0.09
CA ILE A 212 8.22 -9.66 0.66
C ILE A 212 6.77 -9.17 0.55
N GLY A 213 5.92 -9.97 -0.03
CA GLY A 213 4.53 -9.62 -0.19
C GLY A 213 3.73 -10.77 -0.78
N GLY A 214 2.42 -10.61 -0.78
CA GLY A 214 1.52 -11.62 -1.27
C GLY A 214 0.15 -11.08 -1.64
N ASP A 215 -0.58 -11.89 -2.38
CA ASP A 215 -1.97 -11.65 -2.75
C ASP A 215 -2.73 -12.97 -2.80
N ILE A 216 -4.02 -12.94 -2.41
CA ILE A 216 -4.86 -14.16 -2.37
C ILE A 216 -5.27 -14.65 -3.76
N GLU A 217 -5.31 -13.76 -4.76
CA GLU A 217 -5.79 -14.06 -6.11
C GLU A 217 -4.66 -14.07 -7.14
N TYR A 218 -3.73 -13.10 -7.06
CA TYR A 218 -2.72 -12.83 -8.08
C TYR A 218 -1.32 -13.36 -7.74
N GLY A 219 -1.17 -14.08 -6.61
CA GLY A 219 0.07 -14.73 -6.23
C GLY A 219 0.36 -15.99 -7.08
N GLU A 220 1.63 -16.40 -7.07
CA GLU A 220 2.11 -17.65 -7.63
C GLU A 220 2.24 -18.69 -6.52
N ASP A 221 1.84 -19.95 -6.80
CA ASP A 221 1.96 -21.10 -5.86
C ASP A 221 3.40 -21.56 -5.70
#